data_48e9f116eab584d946ecc4d0326764ab
#
_entry.id   48e9f116eab584d946ecc4d0326764ab
#
_cell.length_a   1.000
_cell.length_b   1.000
_cell.length_c   1.000
_cell.angle_alpha   90.00
_cell.angle_beta   90.00
_cell.angle_gamma   90.00
#
_symmetry.space_group_name_H-M   'P 1'
#
loop_
_entity.id
_entity.type
_entity.pdbx_description
1 polymer ?
#
loop_
_entity_poly.entity_id
_entity_poly.type
_entity_poly.pdbx_seq_one_letter_code
_entity_poly.pdbx_strand_id
1 'polypeptide(L)'
;AFLAGGLDAVVIASPNHLHARHAIRALDAGLHVLLEKPMALTVEDARAVRDAAVRTGRVLAVGHEIRTFAWAEEARRRIADGSLGTVRHLDLALWRRPYRAGAGGWKADPAKVGSSILEEPIHYLDLARWWLGDPEALQAFATSRAGREGAWENLDVRLFVGGAQATVRRSIAAWGHRVDLTIVGDEGAFRAVWAGAMDADPTPRQEAWLHRGADRDRPAERLELRAPSGHAHDLPRQARAFLDACEGRGAPVAGADDGVEAVRLCLDVERSLRAGQLRVELAADDAT
;
A
#
# COMPACT_ATOMS: atom_id res chain seq x y z
N ALA A 1 -30.37 10.70 -0.16
CA ALA A 1 -31.27 9.63 -0.63
C ALA A 1 -30.56 8.28 -0.67
N PHE A 2 -29.38 8.15 -1.31
CA PHE A 2 -28.66 6.85 -1.44
C PHE A 2 -28.34 6.20 -0.09
N LEU A 3 -27.79 6.95 0.87
CA LEU A 3 -27.41 6.44 2.20
C LEU A 3 -28.59 6.10 3.12
N ALA A 4 -29.83 6.48 2.74
CA ALA A 4 -31.03 6.18 3.50
C ALA A 4 -31.74 4.90 3.02
N GLY A 5 -31.13 4.13 2.13
CA GLY A 5 -31.78 3.03 1.41
C GLY A 5 -31.73 1.64 2.08
N GLY A 6 -31.53 1.55 3.42
CA GLY A 6 -31.49 0.25 4.11
C GLY A 6 -30.23 -0.57 3.80
N LEU A 7 -29.09 0.10 3.61
CA LEU A 7 -27.78 -0.49 3.41
C LEU A 7 -27.10 -0.71 4.75
N ASP A 8 -26.30 -1.78 4.87
CA ASP A 8 -25.43 -2.05 6.03
C ASP A 8 -24.00 -1.59 5.78
N ALA A 9 -23.56 -1.60 4.51
CA ALA A 9 -22.21 -1.26 4.11
C ALA A 9 -22.17 -0.59 2.73
N VAL A 10 -21.06 0.13 2.46
CA VAL A 10 -20.82 0.79 1.18
C VAL A 10 -19.36 0.67 0.75
N VAL A 11 -19.14 0.54 -0.56
CA VAL A 11 -17.81 0.69 -1.18
C VAL A 11 -17.71 2.10 -1.77
N ILE A 12 -16.64 2.82 -1.43
CA ILE A 12 -16.36 4.18 -1.93
C ILE A 12 -15.13 4.12 -2.84
N ALA A 13 -15.36 4.33 -4.14
CA ALA A 13 -14.35 4.38 -5.19
C ALA A 13 -14.50 5.68 -6.02
N SER A 14 -14.79 6.77 -5.36
CA SER A 14 -14.88 8.11 -5.95
C SER A 14 -13.47 8.68 -6.24
N PRO A 15 -13.35 9.86 -6.92
CA PRO A 15 -12.07 10.55 -7.00
C PRO A 15 -11.49 10.88 -5.63
N ASN A 16 -10.16 10.79 -5.49
CA ASN A 16 -9.43 10.85 -4.21
C ASN A 16 -9.86 12.01 -3.27
N HIS A 17 -10.01 13.22 -3.83
CA HIS A 17 -10.41 14.41 -3.05
C HIS A 17 -11.81 14.32 -2.41
N LEU A 18 -12.61 13.34 -2.78
CA LEU A 18 -13.94 13.12 -2.25
C LEU A 18 -13.97 12.02 -1.18
N HIS A 19 -12.91 11.24 -1.05
CA HIS A 19 -12.86 10.06 -0.19
C HIS A 19 -13.23 10.38 1.25
N ALA A 20 -12.51 11.30 1.89
CA ALA A 20 -12.74 11.64 3.29
C ALA A 20 -14.20 12.10 3.55
N ARG A 21 -14.68 13.03 2.74
CA ARG A 21 -16.07 13.54 2.88
C ARG A 21 -17.12 12.45 2.70
N HIS A 22 -16.93 11.57 1.72
CA HIS A 22 -17.87 10.47 1.46
C HIS A 22 -17.82 9.42 2.56
N ALA A 23 -16.63 9.07 3.05
CA ALA A 23 -16.45 8.09 4.12
C ALA A 23 -17.07 8.58 5.43
N ILE A 24 -16.80 9.81 5.86
CA ILE A 24 -17.37 10.38 7.08
C ILE A 24 -18.91 10.38 7.00
N ARG A 25 -19.49 10.81 5.87
CA ARG A 25 -20.94 10.82 5.70
C ARG A 25 -21.56 9.42 5.74
N ALA A 26 -20.88 8.42 5.21
CA ALA A 26 -21.35 7.03 5.23
C ALA A 26 -21.27 6.45 6.66
N LEU A 27 -20.16 6.68 7.36
CA LEU A 27 -19.96 6.27 8.75
C LEU A 27 -21.00 6.93 9.67
N ASP A 28 -21.24 8.24 9.53
CA ASP A 28 -22.24 8.98 10.29
C ASP A 28 -23.67 8.51 10.01
N ALA A 29 -23.91 7.97 8.81
CA ALA A 29 -25.18 7.31 8.47
C ALA A 29 -25.30 5.88 9.04
N GLY A 30 -24.30 5.40 9.80
CA GLY A 30 -24.29 4.09 10.43
C GLY A 30 -23.85 2.95 9.50
N LEU A 31 -23.22 3.23 8.36
CA LEU A 31 -22.78 2.21 7.42
C LEU A 31 -21.33 1.78 7.70
N HIS A 32 -21.04 0.50 7.47
CA HIS A 32 -19.66 0.04 7.32
C HIS A 32 -19.09 0.52 5.99
N VAL A 33 -17.78 0.83 5.93
CA VAL A 33 -17.16 1.45 4.75
C VAL A 33 -15.93 0.67 4.30
N LEU A 34 -15.92 0.25 3.03
CA LEU A 34 -14.70 -0.08 2.29
C LEU A 34 -14.34 1.12 1.42
N LEU A 35 -13.26 1.79 1.77
CA LEU A 35 -12.81 3.02 1.14
C LEU A 35 -11.59 2.75 0.27
N GLU A 36 -11.63 3.13 -1.00
CA GLU A 36 -10.45 3.10 -1.86
C GLU A 36 -9.33 4.01 -1.36
N LYS A 37 -8.12 3.61 -1.67
CA LYS A 37 -6.93 4.41 -1.38
C LYS A 37 -6.76 5.60 -2.37
N PRO A 38 -6.08 6.69 -1.96
CA PRO A 38 -5.70 7.04 -0.59
C PRO A 38 -6.94 7.35 0.26
N MET A 39 -6.89 7.08 1.56
CA MET A 39 -8.01 7.37 2.46
C MET A 39 -8.40 8.85 2.43
N ALA A 40 -7.42 9.75 2.28
CA ALA A 40 -7.58 11.19 2.16
C ALA A 40 -6.37 11.80 1.44
N LEU A 41 -6.40 13.11 1.18
CA LEU A 41 -5.27 13.86 0.61
C LEU A 41 -4.40 14.55 1.66
N THR A 42 -4.89 14.65 2.91
CA THR A 42 -4.17 15.23 4.06
C THR A 42 -4.22 14.29 5.25
N VAL A 43 -3.28 14.43 6.18
CA VAL A 43 -3.27 13.65 7.43
C VAL A 43 -4.47 14.03 8.29
N GLU A 44 -4.84 15.31 8.33
CA GLU A 44 -5.98 15.84 9.08
C GLU A 44 -7.28 15.19 8.63
N ASP A 45 -7.52 15.14 7.32
CA ASP A 45 -8.71 14.50 6.76
C ASP A 45 -8.70 12.98 7.01
N ALA A 46 -7.52 12.33 6.91
CA ALA A 46 -7.38 10.91 7.19
C ALA A 46 -7.73 10.61 8.67
N ARG A 47 -7.22 11.41 9.61
CA ARG A 47 -7.58 11.30 11.03
C ARG A 47 -9.08 11.53 11.25
N ALA A 48 -9.67 12.52 10.60
CA ALA A 48 -11.11 12.77 10.70
C ALA A 48 -11.96 11.56 10.25
N VAL A 49 -11.53 10.85 9.21
CA VAL A 49 -12.18 9.59 8.76
C VAL A 49 -12.02 8.49 9.81
N ARG A 50 -10.80 8.29 10.36
CA ARG A 50 -10.55 7.33 11.44
C ARG A 50 -11.44 7.64 12.65
N ASP A 51 -11.47 8.88 13.09
CA ASP A 51 -12.23 9.32 14.26
C ASP A 51 -13.74 9.13 14.06
N ALA A 52 -14.23 9.30 12.84
CA ALA A 52 -15.61 8.98 12.50
C ALA A 52 -15.90 7.48 12.62
N ALA A 53 -14.99 6.62 12.17
CA ALA A 53 -15.14 5.17 12.33
C ALA A 53 -15.17 4.76 13.81
N VAL A 54 -14.26 5.30 14.61
CA VAL A 54 -14.20 5.04 16.07
C VAL A 54 -15.49 5.54 16.75
N ARG A 55 -15.92 6.75 16.47
CA ARG A 55 -17.12 7.35 17.08
C ARG A 55 -18.39 6.56 16.75
N THR A 56 -18.51 6.04 15.55
CA THR A 56 -19.71 5.32 15.10
C THR A 56 -19.66 3.82 15.41
N GLY A 57 -18.52 3.31 15.80
CA GLY A 57 -18.29 1.86 15.99
C GLY A 57 -18.44 1.05 14.69
N ARG A 58 -18.30 1.69 13.53
CA ARG A 58 -18.43 1.02 12.23
C ARG A 58 -17.08 0.60 11.69
N VAL A 59 -17.07 -0.52 10.98
CA VAL A 59 -15.87 -1.01 10.31
C VAL A 59 -15.51 -0.05 9.18
N LEU A 60 -14.25 0.42 9.19
CA LEU A 60 -13.60 1.10 8.07
C LEU A 60 -12.47 0.20 7.57
N ALA A 61 -12.56 -0.22 6.34
CA ALA A 61 -11.49 -0.89 5.60
C ALA A 61 -10.93 0.06 4.54
N VAL A 62 -9.62 0.07 4.34
CA VAL A 62 -8.95 0.89 3.32
C VAL A 62 -8.41 -0.02 2.21
N GLY A 63 -8.51 0.43 0.97
CA GLY A 63 -8.19 -0.29 -0.26
C GLY A 63 -6.71 -0.57 -0.49
N HIS A 64 -6.04 -1.19 0.47
CA HIS A 64 -4.68 -1.70 0.32
C HIS A 64 -4.70 -3.17 -0.14
N GLU A 65 -5.32 -3.42 -1.30
CA GLU A 65 -5.58 -4.76 -1.84
C GLU A 65 -4.32 -5.59 -2.08
N ILE A 66 -3.16 -4.95 -2.32
CA ILE A 66 -1.91 -5.68 -2.56
C ILE A 66 -1.49 -6.50 -1.32
N ARG A 67 -1.93 -6.13 -0.12
CA ARG A 67 -1.75 -6.96 1.08
C ARG A 67 -2.39 -8.35 0.95
N THR A 68 -3.38 -8.53 0.07
CA THR A 68 -4.04 -9.83 -0.18
C THR A 68 -3.35 -10.67 -1.25
N PHE A 69 -2.34 -10.14 -1.92
CA PHE A 69 -1.62 -10.90 -2.94
C PHE A 69 -0.82 -12.02 -2.28
N ALA A 70 -0.83 -13.21 -2.89
CA ALA A 70 -0.21 -14.39 -2.31
C ALA A 70 1.28 -14.20 -1.97
N TRP A 71 2.02 -13.50 -2.82
CA TRP A 71 3.42 -13.20 -2.56
C TRP A 71 3.62 -12.22 -1.38
N ALA A 72 2.68 -11.29 -1.19
CA ALA A 72 2.76 -10.32 -0.10
C ALA A 72 2.38 -10.96 1.25
N GLU A 73 1.34 -11.80 1.27
CA GLU A 73 0.96 -12.61 2.43
C GLU A 73 2.09 -13.58 2.82
N GLU A 74 2.72 -14.23 1.83
CA GLU A 74 3.83 -15.15 2.06
C GLU A 74 5.06 -14.42 2.65
N ALA A 75 5.41 -13.24 2.13
CA ALA A 75 6.48 -12.42 2.69
C ALA A 75 6.22 -12.12 4.18
N ARG A 76 5.00 -11.68 4.52
CA ARG A 76 4.62 -11.42 5.91
C ARG A 76 4.73 -12.67 6.78
N ARG A 77 4.28 -13.81 6.26
CA ARG A 77 4.37 -15.09 6.97
C ARG A 77 5.82 -15.46 7.27
N ARG A 78 6.75 -15.29 6.30
CA ARG A 78 8.17 -15.62 6.47
C ARG A 78 8.89 -14.70 7.45
N ILE A 79 8.46 -13.46 7.56
CA ILE A 79 8.94 -12.55 8.59
C ILE A 79 8.41 -12.99 9.96
N ALA A 80 7.11 -13.28 10.06
CA ALA A 80 6.45 -13.60 11.31
C ALA A 80 6.84 -14.98 11.88
N ASP A 81 7.10 -15.99 11.02
CA ASP A 81 7.51 -17.33 11.45
C ASP A 81 9.00 -17.45 11.78
N GLY A 82 9.76 -16.35 11.68
CA GLY A 82 11.19 -16.30 11.96
C GLY A 82 12.08 -16.96 10.92
N SER A 83 11.53 -17.40 9.76
CA SER A 83 12.30 -18.07 8.70
C SER A 83 13.45 -17.24 8.15
N LEU A 84 13.40 -15.91 8.32
CA LEU A 84 14.43 -14.99 7.86
C LEU A 84 15.37 -14.52 8.98
N GLY A 85 15.07 -14.85 10.25
CA GLY A 85 15.72 -14.21 11.39
C GLY A 85 15.35 -12.73 11.49
N THR A 86 16.25 -11.91 12.01
CA THR A 86 16.06 -10.45 12.03
C THR A 86 16.23 -9.88 10.63
N VAL A 87 15.18 -9.25 10.10
CA VAL A 87 15.26 -8.60 8.79
C VAL A 87 16.26 -7.43 8.84
N ARG A 88 17.17 -7.39 7.87
CA ARG A 88 18.19 -6.34 7.72
C ARG A 88 17.95 -5.45 6.52
N HIS A 89 17.42 -6.02 5.45
CA HIS A 89 17.20 -5.28 4.21
C HIS A 89 15.94 -5.75 3.50
N LEU A 90 15.22 -4.79 2.92
CA LEU A 90 14.09 -5.01 2.02
C LEU A 90 14.28 -4.16 0.76
N ASP A 91 14.11 -4.75 -0.40
CA ASP A 91 14.09 -4.06 -1.68
C ASP A 91 12.82 -4.44 -2.43
N LEU A 92 11.98 -3.44 -2.71
CA LEU A 92 10.70 -3.57 -3.40
C LEU A 92 10.69 -2.64 -4.61
N ALA A 93 10.71 -3.20 -5.81
CA ALA A 93 10.77 -2.44 -7.05
C ALA A 93 9.51 -2.65 -7.89
N LEU A 94 8.90 -1.54 -8.30
CA LEU A 94 7.77 -1.49 -9.20
C LEU A 94 8.17 -0.91 -10.56
N TRP A 95 7.91 -1.67 -11.61
CA TRP A 95 8.10 -1.27 -13.00
C TRP A 95 6.75 -1.29 -13.72
N ARG A 96 6.32 -0.17 -14.28
CA ARG A 96 5.04 -0.11 -14.99
C ARG A 96 5.00 0.95 -16.09
N ARG A 97 3.96 0.88 -16.90
CA ARG A 97 3.60 1.91 -17.88
C ARG A 97 2.97 3.12 -17.19
N PRO A 98 2.96 4.30 -17.84
CA PRO A 98 2.27 5.48 -17.32
C PRO A 98 0.80 5.21 -17.00
N TYR A 99 0.26 5.97 -16.06
CA TYR A 99 -1.14 5.87 -15.66
C TYR A 99 -2.09 6.31 -16.77
N ARG A 100 -3.30 5.74 -16.73
CA ARG A 100 -4.44 6.27 -17.50
C ARG A 100 -4.97 7.55 -16.83
N ALA A 101 -5.54 8.46 -17.65
CA ALA A 101 -6.03 9.74 -17.14
C ALA A 101 -7.23 9.66 -16.16
N GLY A 102 -7.86 8.48 -16.06
CA GLY A 102 -9.10 8.31 -15.30
C GLY A 102 -10.33 8.90 -16.02
N ALA A 103 -11.52 8.57 -15.55
CA ALA A 103 -12.76 9.09 -16.10
C ALA A 103 -12.80 10.63 -15.96
N GLY A 104 -13.03 11.34 -17.06
CA GLY A 104 -13.02 12.80 -17.07
C GLY A 104 -11.64 13.44 -16.78
N GLY A 105 -10.55 12.65 -16.85
CA GLY A 105 -9.18 13.15 -16.68
C GLY A 105 -8.81 13.61 -15.27
N TRP A 106 -9.58 13.28 -14.24
CA TRP A 106 -9.36 13.78 -12.87
C TRP A 106 -7.99 13.43 -12.29
N LYS A 107 -7.37 12.33 -12.75
CA LYS A 107 -6.02 11.93 -12.32
C LYS A 107 -4.90 12.86 -12.83
N ALA A 108 -5.19 13.72 -13.79
CA ALA A 108 -4.28 14.74 -14.26
C ALA A 108 -4.39 16.07 -13.48
N ASP A 109 -5.41 16.21 -12.62
CA ASP A 109 -5.64 17.39 -11.79
C ASP A 109 -5.06 17.18 -10.39
N PRO A 110 -3.96 17.86 -10.01
CA PRO A 110 -3.32 17.71 -8.70
C PRO A 110 -4.26 17.98 -7.53
N ALA A 111 -5.24 18.89 -7.70
CA ALA A 111 -6.21 19.19 -6.65
C ALA A 111 -7.19 18.02 -6.38
N LYS A 112 -7.33 17.12 -7.34
CA LYS A 112 -8.23 15.96 -7.23
C LYS A 112 -7.52 14.67 -6.91
N VAL A 113 -6.32 14.47 -7.43
CA VAL A 113 -5.53 13.26 -7.20
C VAL A 113 -4.68 13.35 -5.94
N GLY A 114 -4.32 14.56 -5.52
CA GLY A 114 -3.30 14.82 -4.53
C GLY A 114 -1.93 14.76 -5.20
N SER A 115 -1.08 13.85 -4.76
CA SER A 115 0.23 13.68 -5.35
C SER A 115 0.37 12.36 -6.12
N SER A 116 1.38 12.29 -6.98
CA SER A 116 1.75 11.03 -7.64
C SER A 116 2.25 9.96 -6.66
N ILE A 117 2.62 10.34 -5.44
CA ILE A 117 3.02 9.42 -4.37
C ILE A 117 1.77 8.76 -3.75
N LEU A 118 0.70 9.51 -3.55
CA LEU A 118 -0.59 9.00 -3.05
C LEU A 118 -1.31 8.08 -4.06
N GLU A 119 -0.99 8.18 -5.35
CA GLU A 119 -1.73 7.42 -6.37
C GLU A 119 -1.35 5.93 -6.40
N GLU A 120 -0.06 5.58 -6.31
CA GLU A 120 0.35 4.17 -6.36
C GLU A 120 1.51 3.82 -5.42
N PRO A 121 2.57 4.62 -5.27
CA PRO A 121 3.61 4.31 -4.28
C PRO A 121 3.07 4.03 -2.89
N ILE A 122 1.91 4.60 -2.55
CA ILE A 122 1.20 4.35 -1.28
C ILE A 122 1.04 2.85 -0.98
N HIS A 123 0.72 2.01 -1.97
CA HIS A 123 0.59 0.57 -1.76
C HIS A 123 1.91 -0.09 -1.33
N TYR A 124 3.01 0.32 -1.92
CA TYR A 124 4.33 -0.29 -1.70
C TYR A 124 5.01 0.27 -0.46
N LEU A 125 4.76 1.53 -0.13
CA LEU A 125 5.14 2.13 1.15
C LEU A 125 4.35 1.49 2.31
N ASP A 126 3.06 1.27 2.11
CA ASP A 126 2.20 0.55 3.04
C ASP A 126 2.66 -0.90 3.26
N LEU A 127 3.04 -1.63 2.19
CA LEU A 127 3.59 -2.98 2.33
C LEU A 127 4.88 -3.00 3.14
N ALA A 128 5.82 -2.09 2.86
CA ALA A 128 7.07 -2.02 3.61
C ALA A 128 6.81 -1.78 5.11
N ARG A 129 5.90 -0.84 5.43
CA ARG A 129 5.44 -0.58 6.79
C ARG A 129 4.75 -1.80 7.40
N TRP A 130 3.85 -2.44 6.67
CA TRP A 130 3.10 -3.61 7.12
C TRP A 130 3.99 -4.81 7.45
N TRP A 131 5.12 -4.96 6.77
CA TRP A 131 6.09 -6.03 6.98
C TRP A 131 7.08 -5.72 8.10
N LEU A 132 7.57 -4.48 8.20
CA LEU A 132 8.69 -4.12 9.06
C LEU A 132 8.31 -3.27 10.27
N GLY A 133 7.14 -2.64 10.27
CA GLY A 133 6.73 -1.64 11.25
C GLY A 133 6.93 -0.20 10.76
N ASP A 134 6.66 0.75 11.65
CA ASP A 134 6.73 2.18 11.33
C ASP A 134 8.18 2.64 11.16
N PRO A 135 8.50 3.38 10.09
CA PRO A 135 9.84 3.91 9.89
C PRO A 135 10.12 5.10 10.82
N GLU A 136 11.36 5.14 11.32
CA GLU A 136 11.88 6.23 12.16
C GLU A 136 12.35 7.42 11.33
N ALA A 137 12.80 7.15 10.10
CA ALA A 137 13.26 8.15 9.15
C ALA A 137 13.10 7.68 7.73
N LEU A 138 13.08 8.61 6.80
CA LEU A 138 13.12 8.33 5.37
C LEU A 138 13.99 9.31 4.60
N GLN A 139 14.38 8.90 3.41
CA GLN A 139 14.99 9.73 2.38
C GLN A 139 14.44 9.35 1.02
N ALA A 140 14.08 10.32 0.19
CA ALA A 140 13.51 10.07 -1.12
C ALA A 140 14.27 10.81 -2.23
N PHE A 141 14.36 10.16 -3.39
CA PHE A 141 14.93 10.69 -4.62
C PHE A 141 13.93 10.47 -5.75
N ALA A 142 13.78 11.45 -6.61
CA ALA A 142 12.88 11.33 -7.74
C ALA A 142 13.35 12.13 -8.95
N THR A 143 12.90 11.69 -10.13
CA THR A 143 13.06 12.41 -11.37
C THR A 143 11.73 12.52 -12.09
N SER A 144 11.55 13.61 -12.83
CA SER A 144 10.39 13.86 -13.68
C SER A 144 10.85 14.20 -15.10
N ARG A 145 9.98 14.02 -16.08
CA ARG A 145 10.24 14.58 -17.42
C ARG A 145 10.21 16.10 -17.37
N ALA A 146 10.99 16.74 -18.25
CA ALA A 146 10.97 18.17 -18.42
C ALA A 146 9.52 18.67 -18.66
N GLY A 147 9.14 19.74 -17.97
CA GLY A 147 7.80 20.33 -18.05
C GLY A 147 6.71 19.58 -17.26
N ARG A 148 7.05 18.57 -16.48
CA ARG A 148 6.14 17.87 -15.56
C ARG A 148 6.67 17.85 -14.13
N GLU A 149 7.03 19.01 -13.62
CA GLU A 149 7.53 19.16 -12.26
C GLU A 149 6.48 18.66 -11.25
N GLY A 150 6.93 17.85 -10.28
CA GLY A 150 6.06 17.21 -9.27
C GLY A 150 5.32 15.95 -9.73
N ALA A 151 5.36 15.63 -11.04
CA ALA A 151 4.89 14.33 -11.54
C ALA A 151 6.06 13.34 -11.58
N TRP A 152 6.44 12.84 -10.41
CA TRP A 152 7.58 11.96 -10.23
C TRP A 152 7.44 10.67 -11.05
N GLU A 153 8.24 10.49 -12.11
CA GLU A 153 8.21 9.29 -12.96
C GLU A 153 9.05 8.16 -12.39
N ASN A 154 10.23 8.51 -11.88
CA ASN A 154 11.10 7.58 -11.18
C ASN A 154 11.18 8.02 -9.72
N LEU A 155 11.08 7.08 -8.82
CA LEU A 155 11.07 7.29 -7.37
C LEU A 155 11.93 6.22 -6.71
N ASP A 156 12.76 6.62 -5.76
CA ASP A 156 13.51 5.77 -4.84
C ASP A 156 13.30 6.31 -3.42
N VAL A 157 12.70 5.51 -2.55
CA VAL A 157 12.43 5.86 -1.16
C VAL A 157 13.16 4.88 -0.26
N ARG A 158 13.99 5.40 0.63
CA ARG A 158 14.67 4.64 1.68
C ARG A 158 13.96 4.88 2.99
N LEU A 159 13.54 3.81 3.64
CA LEU A 159 12.95 3.80 4.96
C LEU A 159 13.93 3.16 5.94
N PHE A 160 14.04 3.72 7.13
CA PHE A 160 14.84 3.19 8.23
C PHE A 160 13.88 2.70 9.31
N VAL A 161 13.92 1.41 9.63
CA VAL A 161 12.93 0.74 10.48
C VAL A 161 13.64 -0.23 11.43
N GLY A 162 13.72 0.08 12.74
CA GLY A 162 14.22 -0.87 13.74
C GLY A 162 15.60 -1.46 13.45
N GLY A 163 16.50 -0.69 12.81
CA GLY A 163 17.82 -1.15 12.38
C GLY A 163 17.84 -1.87 11.02
N ALA A 164 16.68 -2.07 10.38
CA ALA A 164 16.57 -2.49 8.99
C ALA A 164 16.52 -1.28 8.04
N GLN A 165 16.94 -1.50 6.80
CA GLN A 165 16.74 -0.55 5.71
C GLN A 165 15.78 -1.14 4.68
N ALA A 166 14.71 -0.44 4.34
CA ALA A 166 13.85 -0.78 3.22
C ALA A 166 14.04 0.23 2.08
N THR A 167 14.06 -0.26 0.86
CA THR A 167 14.07 0.56 -0.35
C THR A 167 12.80 0.25 -1.16
N VAL A 168 12.00 1.28 -1.43
CA VAL A 168 10.82 1.19 -2.30
C VAL A 168 11.09 2.00 -3.55
N ARG A 169 11.14 1.34 -4.70
CA ARG A 169 11.47 1.95 -5.99
C ARG A 169 10.32 1.85 -6.97
N ARG A 170 10.13 2.88 -7.77
CA ARG A 170 9.15 2.88 -8.85
C ARG A 170 9.69 3.56 -10.10
N SER A 171 9.42 2.96 -11.26
CA SER A 171 9.49 3.65 -12.54
C SER A 171 8.19 3.44 -13.31
N ILE A 172 7.58 4.54 -13.78
CA ILE A 172 6.43 4.50 -14.67
C ILE A 172 6.83 4.65 -16.16
N ALA A 173 8.12 4.60 -16.44
CA ALA A 173 8.67 4.63 -17.80
C ALA A 173 8.97 3.22 -18.35
N ALA A 174 8.50 2.16 -17.69
CA ALA A 174 8.76 0.79 -18.09
C ALA A 174 7.78 0.27 -19.15
N TRP A 175 8.14 -0.87 -19.76
CA TRP A 175 7.36 -1.48 -20.84
C TRP A 175 6.24 -2.43 -20.38
N GLY A 176 6.39 -2.97 -19.19
CA GLY A 176 5.46 -3.93 -18.59
C GLY A 176 4.92 -3.45 -17.26
N HIS A 177 4.26 -4.36 -16.54
CA HIS A 177 3.95 -4.18 -15.13
C HIS A 177 4.55 -5.35 -14.35
N ARG A 178 5.50 -5.05 -13.48
CA ARG A 178 6.25 -6.03 -12.70
C ARG A 178 6.59 -5.48 -11.33
N VAL A 179 6.50 -6.35 -10.33
CA VAL A 179 6.97 -6.12 -8.97
C VAL A 179 8.07 -7.14 -8.67
N ASP A 180 9.19 -6.66 -8.17
CA ASP A 180 10.30 -7.48 -7.67
C ASP A 180 10.47 -7.19 -6.18
N LEU A 181 10.46 -8.23 -5.34
CA LEU A 181 10.67 -8.14 -3.90
C LEU A 181 11.87 -8.99 -3.49
N THR A 182 12.75 -8.42 -2.68
CA THR A 182 13.80 -9.15 -1.96
C THR A 182 13.80 -8.70 -0.50
N ILE A 183 13.74 -9.66 0.42
CA ILE A 183 13.87 -9.44 1.86
C ILE A 183 15.04 -10.28 2.35
N VAL A 184 15.99 -9.67 3.04
CA VAL A 184 17.19 -10.33 3.57
C VAL A 184 17.20 -10.19 5.09
N GLY A 185 17.34 -11.30 5.77
CA GLY A 185 17.53 -11.37 7.21
C GLY A 185 18.81 -12.13 7.57
N ASP A 186 19.07 -12.27 8.87
CA ASP A 186 20.28 -12.91 9.38
C ASP A 186 20.32 -14.42 9.10
N GLU A 187 19.17 -15.07 8.98
CA GLU A 187 19.02 -16.52 8.84
C GLU A 187 18.48 -16.97 7.48
N GLY A 188 18.03 -16.02 6.64
CA GLY A 188 17.48 -16.35 5.35
C GLY A 188 17.14 -15.15 4.47
N ALA A 189 16.69 -15.43 3.25
CA ALA A 189 16.19 -14.42 2.35
C ALA A 189 14.94 -14.91 1.61
N PHE A 190 13.99 -14.01 1.44
CA PHE A 190 12.79 -14.24 0.64
C PHE A 190 12.86 -13.41 -0.64
N ARG A 191 12.48 -14.00 -1.75
CA ARG A 191 12.34 -13.32 -3.03
C ARG A 191 10.99 -13.60 -3.63
N ALA A 192 10.38 -12.59 -4.24
CA ALA A 192 9.16 -12.77 -5.03
C ALA A 192 9.17 -11.91 -6.28
N VAL A 193 8.46 -12.39 -7.29
CA VAL A 193 8.18 -11.68 -8.53
C VAL A 193 6.69 -11.78 -8.81
N TRP A 194 6.10 -10.64 -9.13
CA TRP A 194 4.78 -10.57 -9.71
C TRP A 194 4.89 -9.86 -11.07
N ALA A 195 4.24 -10.38 -12.10
CA ALA A 195 4.20 -9.75 -13.42
C ALA A 195 2.87 -10.04 -14.11
N GLY A 196 2.26 -9.00 -14.68
CA GLY A 196 0.99 -9.12 -15.36
C GLY A 196 0.63 -7.86 -16.13
N ALA A 197 -0.45 -7.93 -16.90
CA ALA A 197 -0.99 -6.79 -17.63
C ALA A 197 -2.08 -6.13 -16.78
N MET A 198 -1.69 -5.44 -15.69
CA MET A 198 -2.60 -4.71 -14.78
C MET A 198 -4.07 -5.14 -14.91
N ASP A 199 -5.00 -4.27 -14.95
CA ASP A 199 -6.46 -4.49 -14.92
C ASP A 199 -7.03 -5.51 -15.93
N ALA A 200 -6.20 -6.09 -16.79
CA ALA A 200 -6.64 -7.00 -17.85
C ALA A 200 -6.14 -8.46 -17.70
N ASP A 201 -5.26 -8.72 -16.74
CA ASP A 201 -4.68 -10.06 -16.57
C ASP A 201 -5.30 -10.77 -15.36
N PRO A 202 -6.20 -11.73 -15.58
CA PRO A 202 -6.84 -12.47 -14.48
C PRO A 202 -5.89 -13.50 -13.84
N THR A 203 -4.76 -13.80 -14.50
CA THR A 203 -3.80 -14.82 -14.07
C THR A 203 -2.36 -14.30 -14.14
N PRO A 204 -2.02 -13.24 -13.38
CA PRO A 204 -0.67 -12.70 -13.38
C PRO A 204 0.32 -13.76 -12.93
N ARG A 205 1.51 -13.75 -13.54
CA ARG A 205 2.61 -14.62 -13.10
C ARG A 205 3.07 -14.18 -11.72
N GLN A 206 3.12 -15.10 -10.78
CA GLN A 206 3.71 -14.87 -9.47
C GLN A 206 4.58 -16.05 -9.06
N GLU A 207 5.73 -15.74 -8.51
CA GLU A 207 6.73 -16.73 -8.09
C GLU A 207 7.39 -16.24 -6.79
N ALA A 208 7.74 -17.17 -5.92
CA ALA A 208 8.47 -16.86 -4.70
C ALA A 208 9.50 -17.94 -4.38
N TRP A 209 10.58 -17.53 -3.71
CA TRP A 209 11.69 -18.39 -3.30
C TRP A 209 12.14 -18.03 -1.89
N LEU A 210 12.52 -19.05 -1.15
CA LEU A 210 13.08 -18.94 0.18
C LEU A 210 14.48 -19.53 0.22
N HIS A 211 15.46 -18.73 0.64
CA HIS A 211 16.79 -19.17 1.01
C HIS A 211 16.86 -19.36 2.52
N ARG A 212 17.37 -20.48 3.02
CA ARG A 212 17.49 -20.76 4.44
C ARG A 212 18.94 -21.09 4.82
N GLY A 213 19.35 -20.52 5.96
CA GLY A 213 20.63 -20.84 6.58
C GLY A 213 21.85 -20.19 5.92
N ALA A 214 23.01 -20.43 6.52
CA ALA A 214 24.31 -19.87 6.11
C ALA A 214 24.93 -20.59 4.89
N ASP A 215 24.36 -21.72 4.48
CA ASP A 215 24.85 -22.47 3.31
C ASP A 215 24.45 -21.73 2.03
N ARG A 216 25.41 -20.99 1.49
CA ARG A 216 25.22 -20.16 0.29
C ARG A 216 25.08 -20.99 -1.00
N ASP A 217 25.51 -22.24 -0.99
CA ASP A 217 25.48 -23.15 -2.12
C ASP A 217 24.15 -23.93 -2.20
N ARG A 218 23.36 -23.88 -1.13
CA ARG A 218 22.04 -24.48 -1.11
C ARG A 218 21.08 -23.74 -2.06
N PRO A 219 20.47 -24.44 -3.04
CA PRO A 219 19.47 -23.83 -3.92
C PRO A 219 18.30 -23.24 -3.13
N ALA A 220 17.77 -22.11 -3.62
CA ALA A 220 16.55 -21.56 -3.08
C ALA A 220 15.38 -22.55 -3.23
N GLU A 221 14.61 -22.71 -2.19
CA GLU A 221 13.34 -23.42 -2.21
C GLU A 221 12.30 -22.58 -2.98
N ARG A 222 11.75 -23.10 -4.07
CA ARG A 222 10.62 -22.49 -4.74
C ARG A 222 9.37 -22.76 -3.91
N LEU A 223 8.65 -21.68 -3.57
CA LEU A 223 7.44 -21.77 -2.76
C LEU A 223 6.21 -21.90 -3.65
N GLU A 224 5.26 -22.71 -3.23
CA GLU A 224 3.94 -22.76 -3.84
C GLU A 224 3.11 -21.57 -3.30
N LEU A 225 2.74 -20.68 -4.20
CA LEU A 225 1.85 -19.57 -3.89
C LEU A 225 0.40 -19.96 -4.21
N ARG A 226 -0.51 -19.46 -3.41
CA ARG A 226 -1.94 -19.56 -3.71
C ARG A 226 -2.23 -18.98 -5.10
N ALA A 227 -3.06 -19.67 -5.88
CA ALA A 227 -3.49 -19.19 -7.18
C ALA A 227 -4.26 -17.85 -7.04
N PRO A 228 -4.11 -16.93 -8.00
CA PRO A 228 -4.96 -15.75 -8.08
C PRO A 228 -6.44 -16.10 -8.13
N SER A 229 -7.29 -15.20 -7.65
CA SER A 229 -8.75 -15.41 -7.65
C SER A 229 -9.41 -15.34 -9.04
N GLY A 230 -8.62 -15.16 -10.10
CA GLY A 230 -9.15 -14.87 -11.45
C GLY A 230 -9.47 -13.39 -11.66
N HIS A 231 -9.07 -12.53 -10.73
CA HIS A 231 -9.20 -11.08 -10.82
C HIS A 231 -7.82 -10.43 -10.65
N ALA A 232 -7.51 -9.44 -11.49
CA ALA A 232 -6.18 -8.85 -11.58
C ALA A 232 -5.63 -8.33 -10.24
N HIS A 233 -6.49 -7.78 -9.39
CA HIS A 233 -6.14 -7.19 -8.08
C HIS A 233 -6.59 -8.02 -6.88
N ASP A 234 -7.01 -9.27 -7.08
CA ASP A 234 -7.52 -10.16 -6.01
C ASP A 234 -8.62 -9.50 -5.13
N LEU A 235 -9.35 -8.54 -5.67
CA LEU A 235 -10.40 -7.77 -4.99
C LEU A 235 -11.46 -8.62 -4.27
N PRO A 236 -11.84 -9.82 -4.76
CA PRO A 236 -12.77 -10.67 -4.03
C PRO A 236 -12.30 -11.03 -2.62
N ARG A 237 -11.00 -11.16 -2.40
CA ARG A 237 -10.43 -11.45 -1.07
C ARG A 237 -10.55 -10.26 -0.13
N GLN A 238 -10.22 -9.07 -0.63
CA GLN A 238 -10.40 -7.83 0.14
C GLN A 238 -11.85 -7.62 0.53
N ALA A 239 -12.78 -7.79 -0.44
CA ALA A 239 -14.21 -7.67 -0.20
C ALA A 239 -14.70 -8.69 0.84
N ARG A 240 -14.25 -9.95 0.75
CA ARG A 240 -14.59 -10.99 1.72
C ARG A 240 -14.10 -10.63 3.13
N ALA A 241 -12.84 -10.22 3.27
CA ALA A 241 -12.29 -9.81 4.57
C ALA A 241 -13.06 -8.61 5.17
N PHE A 242 -13.48 -7.66 4.32
CA PHE A 242 -14.32 -6.54 4.77
C PHE A 242 -15.68 -7.02 5.27
N LEU A 243 -16.37 -7.89 4.53
CA LEU A 243 -17.67 -8.44 4.95
C LEU A 243 -17.56 -9.27 6.23
N ASP A 244 -16.51 -10.10 6.35
CA ASP A 244 -16.26 -10.88 7.55
C ASP A 244 -16.01 -9.97 8.77
N ALA A 245 -15.29 -8.85 8.58
CA ALA A 245 -15.10 -7.85 9.63
C ALA A 245 -16.43 -7.16 10.01
N CYS A 246 -17.28 -6.82 9.05
CA CYS A 246 -18.62 -6.25 9.32
C CYS A 246 -19.49 -7.18 10.17
N GLU A 247 -19.33 -8.47 10.01
CA GLU A 247 -20.07 -9.51 10.77
C GLU A 247 -19.33 -9.95 12.05
N GLY A 248 -18.24 -9.29 12.43
CA GLY A 248 -17.47 -9.58 13.64
C GLY A 248 -16.60 -10.84 13.55
N ARG A 249 -16.35 -11.37 12.38
CA ARG A 249 -15.55 -12.59 12.14
C ARG A 249 -14.07 -12.31 11.83
N GLY A 250 -13.56 -11.16 12.16
CA GLY A 250 -12.15 -10.81 11.96
C GLY A 250 -11.93 -9.31 11.85
N ALA A 251 -10.77 -8.95 11.33
CA ALA A 251 -10.39 -7.56 11.05
C ALA A 251 -10.28 -7.32 9.53
N PRO A 252 -10.46 -6.08 9.05
CA PRO A 252 -10.20 -5.75 7.67
C PRO A 252 -8.70 -5.94 7.33
N VAL A 253 -8.39 -6.13 6.05
CA VAL A 253 -6.99 -6.29 5.57
C VAL A 253 -6.11 -5.10 5.92
N ALA A 254 -6.67 -3.89 5.82
CA ALA A 254 -6.09 -2.65 6.30
C ALA A 254 -7.21 -1.83 6.94
N GLY A 255 -6.97 -1.33 8.15
CA GLY A 255 -7.92 -0.57 8.93
C GLY A 255 -7.70 0.94 8.83
N ALA A 256 -8.39 1.66 9.71
CA ALA A 256 -8.37 3.12 9.76
C ALA A 256 -6.95 3.67 10.04
N ASP A 257 -6.24 3.09 11.02
CA ASP A 257 -4.88 3.53 11.37
C ASP A 257 -3.90 3.25 10.24
N ASP A 258 -4.02 2.11 9.55
CA ASP A 258 -3.22 1.83 8.36
C ASP A 258 -3.40 2.92 7.29
N GLY A 259 -4.65 3.36 7.08
CA GLY A 259 -4.96 4.40 6.11
C GLY A 259 -4.35 5.76 6.49
N VAL A 260 -4.39 6.15 7.77
CA VAL A 260 -3.76 7.38 8.28
C VAL A 260 -2.24 7.33 8.03
N GLU A 261 -1.61 6.24 8.46
CA GLU A 261 -0.16 6.09 8.37
C GLU A 261 0.33 6.01 6.91
N ALA A 262 -0.42 5.36 6.02
CA ALA A 262 -0.09 5.32 4.60
C ALA A 262 -0.13 6.72 3.97
N VAL A 263 -1.14 7.53 4.31
CA VAL A 263 -1.21 8.94 3.86
C VAL A 263 -0.06 9.76 4.43
N ARG A 264 0.21 9.65 5.75
CA ARG A 264 1.30 10.35 6.41
C ARG A 264 2.65 10.04 5.75
N LEU A 265 2.96 8.75 5.58
CA LEU A 265 4.22 8.32 4.99
C LEU A 265 4.40 8.85 3.55
N CYS A 266 3.34 8.87 2.74
CA CYS A 266 3.39 9.45 1.40
C CYS A 266 3.70 10.95 1.41
N LEU A 267 3.10 11.70 2.33
CA LEU A 267 3.33 13.14 2.47
C LEU A 267 4.74 13.44 3.03
N ASP A 268 5.28 12.57 3.89
CA ASP A 268 6.66 12.66 4.35
C ASP A 268 7.67 12.39 3.23
N VAL A 269 7.38 11.46 2.32
CA VAL A 269 8.16 11.28 1.09
C VAL A 269 8.16 12.54 0.25
N GLU A 270 7.01 13.19 0.05
CA GLU A 270 6.95 14.47 -0.64
C GLU A 270 7.75 15.57 0.06
N ARG A 271 7.70 15.61 1.38
CA ARG A 271 8.48 16.57 2.17
C ARG A 271 9.98 16.38 1.91
N SER A 272 10.49 15.14 1.93
CA SER A 272 11.88 14.83 1.60
C SER A 272 12.26 15.31 0.19
N LEU A 273 11.40 15.05 -0.81
CA LEU A 273 11.63 15.45 -2.20
C LEU A 273 11.67 16.99 -2.35
N ARG A 274 10.73 17.70 -1.73
CA ARG A 274 10.66 19.17 -1.80
C ARG A 274 11.78 19.86 -1.02
N ALA A 275 12.29 19.23 0.02
CA ALA A 275 13.44 19.72 0.81
C ALA A 275 14.80 19.45 0.15
N GLY A 276 14.85 19.10 -1.13
CA GLY A 276 16.09 18.79 -1.84
C GLY A 276 16.62 17.40 -1.54
N GLN A 277 15.73 16.45 -1.29
CA GLN A 277 16.03 15.02 -1.06
C GLN A 277 16.77 14.76 0.28
N LEU A 278 16.53 15.60 1.25
CA LEU A 278 17.10 15.47 2.59
C LEU A 278 16.45 14.30 3.35
N ARG A 279 17.22 13.73 4.28
CA ARG A 279 16.69 12.79 5.26
C ARG A 279 15.66 13.48 6.14
N VAL A 280 14.50 12.85 6.32
CA VAL A 280 13.43 13.31 7.20
C VAL A 280 13.31 12.31 8.35
N GLU A 281 13.49 12.81 9.58
CA GLU A 281 13.16 12.06 10.79
C GLU A 281 11.65 12.08 10.99
N LEU A 282 11.07 10.93 11.30
CA LEU A 282 9.63 10.78 11.49
C LEU A 282 9.33 10.79 12.99
N ALA A 283 8.46 11.69 13.41
CA ALA A 283 8.01 11.70 14.79
C ALA A 283 7.15 10.45 15.04
N ALA A 284 7.34 9.80 16.19
CA ALA A 284 6.35 8.86 16.68
C ALA A 284 5.03 9.62 16.85
N ASP A 285 3.89 9.02 16.45
CA ASP A 285 2.61 9.62 16.77
C ASP A 285 2.51 9.76 18.29
N ASP A 286 2.36 10.98 18.78
CA ASP A 286 1.99 11.20 20.17
C ASP A 286 0.60 10.59 20.35
N ALA A 287 0.56 9.42 20.98
CA ALA A 287 -0.66 8.75 21.37
C ALA A 287 -1.33 9.59 22.46
N THR A 288 -2.18 10.53 22.04
CA THR A 288 -3.10 11.27 22.92
C THR A 288 -4.53 11.07 22.45
#